data_49da8d35bf7a226c9fbb1fd371b2a884
#
_entry.id   49da8d35bf7a226c9fbb1fd371b2a884
#
_cell.length_a   1.000
_cell.length_b   1.000
_cell.length_c   1.000
_cell.angle_alpha   90.00
_cell.angle_beta   90.00
_cell.angle_gamma   90.00
#
_symmetry.space_group_name_H-M   'P 1'
#
loop_
_entity.id
_entity.type
_entity.pdbx_description
1 polymer ?
#
loop_
_entity_poly.entity_id
_entity_poly.type
_entity_poly.pdbx_seq_one_letter_code
_entity_poly.pdbx_strand_id
1 'polypeptide(L)'
;VRTGARDESIELSGVSHFLEHMCFKGTPTRSAEDVNRELDEMGSQSNAFTSQEQTVYFCSVLPEHQLSALNLLSDIMRPTLRQSDFDTEKQVILEEIAKYDDQPPYGGHDAALVKHFKSHPLGNSVLGTAESVSALTQPQMLEYFHRQYSANNLTLAVAGKIDFVKIVEQLEAECGDWNNHDVQRDTQRYSTTPDTANITNIHKNGTHQQYIIQITDGPSATDADRSAGQLMATIFGDDNNSRLFWDLIDTGKAEYAVLESQEYQGSGIFLGYLCCPPESQESLLQRYCQLTTKLHENGVTQQELDTAQAKVCSHIVLRS
;
A
#
# COMPACT_ATOMS: atom_id res chain seq x y z
N VAL A 1 5.74 -7.46 8.40
CA VAL A 1 4.81 -8.57 8.54
C VAL A 1 4.14 -8.84 7.20
N ARG A 2 4.12 -10.09 6.75
CA ARG A 2 3.47 -10.47 5.50
C ARG A 2 1.96 -10.65 5.74
N THR A 3 1.28 -9.57 6.07
CA THR A 3 -0.17 -9.50 6.24
C THR A 3 -0.66 -8.10 5.90
N GLY A 4 -1.85 -8.03 5.31
CA GLY A 4 -2.52 -6.80 4.92
C GLY A 4 -3.97 -7.08 4.57
N ALA A 5 -4.63 -6.12 3.91
CA ALA A 5 -6.07 -6.21 3.60
C ALA A 5 -6.46 -7.47 2.80
N ARG A 6 -5.55 -8.00 1.99
CA ARG A 6 -5.75 -9.25 1.24
C ARG A 6 -5.92 -10.48 2.13
N ASP A 7 -5.32 -10.48 3.32
CA ASP A 7 -5.33 -11.63 4.23
C ASP A 7 -6.51 -11.63 5.20
N GLU A 8 -7.39 -10.66 5.04
CA GLU A 8 -8.56 -10.43 5.87
C GLU A 8 -9.81 -11.09 5.27
N SER A 9 -10.67 -11.65 6.12
CA SER A 9 -12.03 -11.92 5.70
C SER A 9 -12.83 -10.60 5.63
N ILE A 10 -13.94 -10.63 4.92
CA ILE A 10 -14.81 -9.45 4.79
C ILE A 10 -15.28 -8.92 6.16
N GLU A 11 -15.53 -9.82 7.12
CA GLU A 11 -15.98 -9.47 8.48
C GLU A 11 -14.85 -8.82 9.32
N LEU A 12 -13.59 -9.06 8.95
CA LEU A 12 -12.41 -8.51 9.61
C LEU A 12 -11.73 -7.40 8.81
N SER A 13 -12.39 -6.89 7.76
CA SER A 13 -11.81 -5.86 6.90
C SER A 13 -11.39 -4.63 7.72
N GLY A 14 -10.12 -4.23 7.55
CA GLY A 14 -9.46 -3.16 8.29
C GLY A 14 -8.68 -3.62 9.53
N VAL A 15 -8.69 -4.92 9.90
CA VAL A 15 -8.02 -5.40 11.10
C VAL A 15 -6.50 -5.26 11.03
N SER A 16 -5.88 -5.40 9.86
CA SER A 16 -4.42 -5.23 9.71
C SER A 16 -3.98 -3.80 9.97
N HIS A 17 -4.71 -2.83 9.41
CA HIS A 17 -4.47 -1.42 9.65
C HIS A 17 -4.73 -1.05 11.12
N PHE A 18 -5.80 -1.55 11.70
CA PHE A 18 -6.08 -1.34 13.11
C PHE A 18 -4.98 -1.93 14.01
N LEU A 19 -4.45 -3.12 13.70
CA LEU A 19 -3.31 -3.70 14.40
C LEU A 19 -2.04 -2.86 14.28
N GLU A 20 -1.82 -2.23 13.13
CA GLU A 20 -0.70 -1.31 12.97
C GLU A 20 -0.74 -0.21 14.04
N HIS A 21 -1.89 0.47 14.21
CA HIS A 21 -2.09 1.47 15.25
C HIS A 21 -1.86 0.88 16.65
N MET A 22 -2.41 -0.30 16.90
CA MET A 22 -2.34 -0.95 18.22
C MET A 22 -0.92 -1.36 18.61
N CYS A 23 -0.02 -1.62 17.67
CA CYS A 23 1.38 -1.94 17.95
C CYS A 23 2.12 -0.78 18.67
N PHE A 24 1.68 0.44 18.48
CA PHE A 24 2.26 1.62 19.15
C PHE A 24 1.58 1.98 20.47
N LYS A 25 0.54 1.24 20.90
CA LYS A 25 -0.23 1.52 22.14
C LYS A 25 0.34 0.86 23.38
N GLY A 26 1.50 0.23 23.26
CA GLY A 26 2.27 -0.34 24.37
C GLY A 26 2.33 -1.86 24.34
N THR A 27 3.35 -2.34 25.01
CA THR A 27 3.78 -3.74 25.10
C THR A 27 3.75 -4.17 26.58
N PRO A 28 4.11 -5.41 26.93
CA PRO A 28 4.30 -5.79 28.32
C PRO A 28 5.40 -5.02 29.04
N THR A 29 6.34 -4.43 28.30
CA THR A 29 7.54 -3.76 28.86
C THR A 29 7.53 -2.25 28.67
N ARG A 30 6.70 -1.71 27.78
CA ARG A 30 6.64 -0.29 27.42
C ARG A 30 5.21 0.22 27.38
N SER A 31 4.97 1.39 27.91
CA SER A 31 3.75 2.16 27.65
C SER A 31 3.81 2.80 26.25
N ALA A 32 2.70 3.32 25.73
CA ALA A 32 2.68 4.10 24.50
C ALA A 32 3.58 5.35 24.58
N GLU A 33 3.65 5.97 25.75
CA GLU A 33 4.53 7.13 26.01
C GLU A 33 6.00 6.73 25.95
N ASP A 34 6.37 5.55 26.49
CA ASP A 34 7.74 5.04 26.43
C ASP A 34 8.17 4.75 24.99
N VAL A 35 7.30 4.14 24.17
CA VAL A 35 7.59 3.87 22.76
C VAL A 35 7.91 5.19 22.04
N ASN A 36 7.06 6.20 22.16
CA ASN A 36 7.29 7.49 21.51
C ASN A 36 8.54 8.18 22.04
N ARG A 37 8.73 8.22 23.37
CA ARG A 37 9.90 8.84 24.01
C ARG A 37 11.21 8.19 23.55
N GLU A 38 11.28 6.86 23.51
CA GLU A 38 12.50 6.15 23.10
C GLU A 38 12.82 6.38 21.62
N LEU A 39 11.81 6.46 20.75
CA LEU A 39 12.00 6.84 19.34
C LEU A 39 12.55 8.26 19.20
N ASP A 40 12.02 9.20 19.98
CA ASP A 40 12.50 10.60 20.00
C ASP A 40 13.92 10.71 20.56
N GLU A 41 14.23 10.01 21.66
CA GLU A 41 15.58 9.98 22.27
C GLU A 41 16.65 9.43 21.32
N MET A 42 16.29 8.48 20.45
CA MET A 42 17.17 7.98 19.38
C MET A 42 17.28 8.93 18.18
N GLY A 43 16.49 10.00 18.13
CA GLY A 43 16.39 10.87 16.94
C GLY A 43 15.89 10.12 15.71
N SER A 44 15.03 9.15 15.94
CA SER A 44 14.57 8.23 14.89
C SER A 44 13.60 8.92 13.94
N GLN A 45 13.73 8.61 12.65
CA GLN A 45 12.66 8.79 11.67
C GLN A 45 11.93 7.46 11.56
N SER A 46 10.76 7.38 12.18
CA SER A 46 9.98 6.15 12.27
C SER A 46 8.57 6.34 11.73
N ASN A 47 8.04 5.27 11.15
CA ASN A 47 6.65 5.21 10.73
C ASN A 47 6.23 3.74 10.56
N ALA A 48 4.95 3.55 10.25
CA ALA A 48 4.40 2.28 9.78
C ALA A 48 3.43 2.52 8.63
N PHE A 49 3.15 1.50 7.86
CA PHE A 49 2.07 1.51 6.90
C PHE A 49 1.54 0.10 6.64
N THR A 50 0.26 0.01 6.36
CA THR A 50 -0.41 -1.20 5.90
C THR A 50 -0.79 -1.06 4.42
N SER A 51 -0.62 -2.13 3.66
CA SER A 51 -1.03 -2.24 2.27
C SER A 51 -1.93 -3.47 2.08
N GLN A 52 -2.21 -3.82 0.84
CA GLN A 52 -2.97 -5.02 0.52
C GLN A 52 -2.27 -6.30 1.00
N GLU A 53 -0.94 -6.35 0.98
CA GLU A 53 -0.18 -7.59 1.21
C GLU A 53 0.81 -7.56 2.36
N GLN A 54 1.05 -6.40 2.95
CA GLN A 54 2.04 -6.27 4.02
C GLN A 54 1.73 -5.12 4.97
N THR A 55 2.16 -5.29 6.22
CA THR A 55 2.27 -4.22 7.20
C THR A 55 3.75 -4.03 7.54
N VAL A 56 4.25 -2.82 7.38
CA VAL A 56 5.66 -2.49 7.55
C VAL A 56 5.81 -1.52 8.70
N TYR A 57 6.72 -1.83 9.62
CA TYR A 57 7.16 -0.95 10.70
C TYR A 57 8.63 -0.65 10.47
N PHE A 58 9.01 0.61 10.48
CA PHE A 58 10.38 0.97 10.18
C PHE A 58 10.87 2.17 10.99
N CYS A 59 12.16 2.21 11.20
CA CYS A 59 12.83 3.37 11.75
C CYS A 59 14.22 3.54 11.11
N SER A 60 14.62 4.79 10.95
CA SER A 60 15.97 5.19 10.54
C SER A 60 16.64 5.86 11.72
N VAL A 61 17.81 5.35 12.13
CA VAL A 61 18.56 5.83 13.27
C VAL A 61 20.05 5.95 12.94
N LEU A 62 20.79 6.69 13.76
CA LEU A 62 22.25 6.66 13.68
C LEU A 62 22.79 5.28 14.10
N PRO A 63 23.97 4.88 13.56
CA PRO A 63 24.53 3.53 13.78
C PRO A 63 24.69 3.13 15.25
N GLU A 64 24.93 4.09 16.14
CA GLU A 64 25.05 3.86 17.60
C GLU A 64 23.76 3.40 18.25
N HIS A 65 22.60 3.70 17.65
CA HIS A 65 21.26 3.33 18.14
C HIS A 65 20.69 2.05 17.52
N GLN A 66 21.44 1.34 16.64
CA GLN A 66 20.93 0.20 15.89
C GLN A 66 20.33 -0.91 16.76
N LEU A 67 20.96 -1.21 17.90
CA LEU A 67 20.47 -2.26 18.80
C LEU A 67 19.27 -1.79 19.63
N SER A 68 19.23 -0.53 20.03
CA SER A 68 18.08 0.06 20.73
C SER A 68 16.85 0.10 19.81
N ALA A 69 17.05 0.51 18.57
CA ALA A 69 16.00 0.51 17.55
C ALA A 69 15.46 -0.89 17.25
N LEU A 70 16.36 -1.88 17.15
CA LEU A 70 15.97 -3.27 16.99
C LEU A 70 15.15 -3.79 18.17
N ASN A 71 15.59 -3.52 19.40
CA ASN A 71 14.87 -3.91 20.61
C ASN A 71 13.46 -3.30 20.67
N LEU A 72 13.33 -2.01 20.33
CA LEU A 72 12.03 -1.35 20.31
C LEU A 72 11.14 -1.92 19.21
N LEU A 73 11.65 -2.12 17.98
CA LEU A 73 10.87 -2.71 16.88
C LEU A 73 10.45 -4.15 17.21
N SER A 74 11.32 -4.95 17.83
CA SER A 74 10.98 -6.30 18.28
C SER A 74 9.87 -6.28 19.33
N ASP A 75 9.95 -5.37 20.29
CA ASP A 75 8.99 -5.26 21.39
C ASP A 75 7.60 -4.84 20.91
N ILE A 76 7.49 -3.83 20.02
CA ILE A 76 6.19 -3.39 19.49
C ILE A 76 5.49 -4.47 18.62
N MET A 77 6.22 -5.49 18.15
CA MET A 77 5.63 -6.65 17.48
C MET A 77 4.91 -7.60 18.46
N ARG A 78 4.90 -7.29 19.75
CA ARG A 78 4.20 -8.05 20.81
C ARG A 78 3.35 -7.10 21.67
N PRO A 79 2.40 -6.36 21.06
CA PRO A 79 1.57 -5.40 21.75
C PRO A 79 0.65 -6.08 22.76
N THR A 80 0.26 -5.35 23.81
CA THR A 80 -0.67 -5.86 24.84
C THR A 80 -2.12 -5.92 24.36
N LEU A 81 -2.47 -5.18 23.33
CA LEU A 81 -3.84 -5.12 22.72
C LEU A 81 -4.94 -4.94 23.78
N ARG A 82 -4.75 -4.00 24.74
CA ARG A 82 -5.72 -3.76 25.82
C ARG A 82 -7.06 -3.30 25.27
N GLN A 83 -8.15 -3.72 25.91
CA GLN A 83 -9.51 -3.33 25.51
C GLN A 83 -9.69 -1.80 25.48
N SER A 84 -9.15 -1.09 26.47
CA SER A 84 -9.25 0.38 26.54
C SER A 84 -8.59 1.08 25.36
N ASP A 85 -7.44 0.56 24.90
CA ASP A 85 -6.72 1.13 23.77
C ASP A 85 -7.45 0.80 22.46
N PHE A 86 -7.95 -0.42 22.35
CA PHE A 86 -8.78 -0.86 21.22
C PHE A 86 -10.03 0.02 21.07
N ASP A 87 -10.75 0.31 22.17
CA ASP A 87 -11.96 1.13 22.11
C ASP A 87 -11.65 2.57 21.70
N THR A 88 -10.51 3.11 22.15
CA THR A 88 -10.05 4.45 21.78
C THR A 88 -9.64 4.51 20.32
N GLU A 89 -8.78 3.58 19.87
CA GLU A 89 -8.27 3.58 18.51
C GLU A 89 -9.35 3.26 17.48
N LYS A 90 -10.34 2.45 17.85
CA LYS A 90 -11.52 2.23 16.99
C LYS A 90 -12.16 3.54 16.56
N GLN A 91 -12.30 4.52 17.47
CA GLN A 91 -12.87 5.83 17.13
C GLN A 91 -11.95 6.62 16.20
N VAL A 92 -10.63 6.58 16.46
CA VAL A 92 -9.64 7.24 15.59
C VAL A 92 -9.72 6.71 14.15
N ILE A 93 -9.80 5.39 13.97
CA ILE A 93 -9.88 4.77 12.64
C ILE A 93 -11.21 5.10 11.96
N LEU A 94 -12.32 5.12 12.70
CA LEU A 94 -13.61 5.52 12.13
C LEU A 94 -13.60 6.98 11.65
N GLU A 95 -12.93 7.89 12.37
CA GLU A 95 -12.71 9.27 11.94
C GLU A 95 -11.79 9.34 10.72
N GLU A 96 -10.77 8.48 10.67
CA GLU A 96 -9.87 8.39 9.51
C GLU A 96 -10.62 7.92 8.25
N ILE A 97 -11.44 6.88 8.35
CA ILE A 97 -12.30 6.41 7.26
C ILE A 97 -13.19 7.55 6.76
N ALA A 98 -13.87 8.26 7.66
CA ALA A 98 -14.74 9.38 7.30
C ALA A 98 -13.95 10.49 6.59
N LYS A 99 -12.73 10.80 7.06
CA LYS A 99 -11.83 11.78 6.42
C LYS A 99 -11.44 11.36 5.01
N TYR A 100 -11.11 10.08 4.80
CA TYR A 100 -10.79 9.56 3.46
C TYR A 100 -12.00 9.59 2.52
N ASP A 101 -13.19 9.29 3.05
CA ASP A 101 -14.42 9.38 2.28
C ASP A 101 -14.78 10.81 1.86
N ASP A 102 -14.39 11.80 2.66
CA ASP A 102 -14.63 13.21 2.39
C ASP A 102 -13.61 13.83 1.42
N GLN A 103 -12.43 13.23 1.30
CA GLN A 103 -11.33 13.75 0.47
C GLN A 103 -11.23 12.99 -0.86
N PRO A 104 -11.66 13.60 -1.99
CA PRO A 104 -11.38 13.02 -3.30
C PRO A 104 -9.86 12.93 -3.54
N PRO A 105 -9.39 11.89 -4.18
CA PRO A 105 -10.09 10.80 -4.88
C PRO A 105 -10.22 9.49 -4.08
N TYR A 106 -9.89 9.45 -2.80
CA TYR A 106 -9.65 8.22 -2.04
C TYR A 106 -10.79 7.22 -2.10
N GLY A 107 -12.02 7.59 -1.79
CA GLY A 107 -13.16 6.69 -1.92
C GLY A 107 -13.38 6.18 -3.36
N GLY A 108 -12.95 6.93 -4.37
CA GLY A 108 -12.99 6.51 -5.77
C GLY A 108 -11.99 5.40 -6.09
N HIS A 109 -10.79 5.44 -5.53
CA HIS A 109 -9.77 4.42 -5.70
C HIS A 109 -10.26 3.06 -5.16
N ASP A 110 -10.70 3.02 -3.92
CA ASP A 110 -11.21 1.80 -3.27
C ASP A 110 -12.43 1.25 -4.02
N ALA A 111 -13.36 2.12 -4.45
CA ALA A 111 -14.51 1.72 -5.25
C ALA A 111 -14.09 1.09 -6.60
N ALA A 112 -13.01 1.58 -7.21
CA ALA A 112 -12.47 1.02 -8.44
C ALA A 112 -11.82 -0.35 -8.22
N LEU A 113 -11.05 -0.52 -7.12
CA LEU A 113 -10.48 -1.82 -6.73
C LEU A 113 -11.56 -2.86 -6.45
N VAL A 114 -12.59 -2.51 -5.69
CA VAL A 114 -13.74 -3.39 -5.42
C VAL A 114 -14.42 -3.82 -6.71
N LYS A 115 -14.60 -2.91 -7.67
CA LYS A 115 -15.22 -3.21 -8.96
C LYS A 115 -14.35 -4.12 -9.83
N HIS A 116 -13.04 -3.88 -9.83
CA HIS A 116 -12.09 -4.68 -10.60
C HIS A 116 -11.94 -6.08 -10.01
N PHE A 117 -11.62 -6.18 -8.75
CA PHE A 117 -11.33 -7.45 -8.07
C PHE A 117 -12.59 -8.22 -7.62
N LYS A 118 -13.75 -7.59 -7.57
CA LYS A 118 -15.04 -8.22 -7.17
C LYS A 118 -14.93 -8.90 -5.80
N SER A 119 -15.05 -10.24 -5.77
CA SER A 119 -14.94 -11.04 -4.54
C SER A 119 -13.50 -11.44 -4.20
N HIS A 120 -12.52 -11.05 -5.00
CA HIS A 120 -11.12 -11.37 -4.70
C HIS A 120 -10.60 -10.42 -3.60
N PRO A 121 -9.84 -10.92 -2.60
CA PRO A 121 -9.45 -10.12 -1.43
C PRO A 121 -8.58 -8.89 -1.73
N LEU A 122 -7.91 -8.81 -2.88
CA LEU A 122 -7.20 -7.59 -3.31
C LEU A 122 -8.12 -6.38 -3.51
N GLY A 123 -9.44 -6.59 -3.58
CA GLY A 123 -10.43 -5.52 -3.61
C GLY A 123 -10.80 -4.98 -2.23
N ASN A 124 -10.32 -5.57 -1.14
CA ASN A 124 -10.60 -5.08 0.21
C ASN A 124 -9.93 -3.72 0.45
N SER A 125 -10.66 -2.80 1.09
CA SER A 125 -10.06 -1.55 1.56
C SER A 125 -9.06 -1.82 2.67
N VAL A 126 -7.92 -1.16 2.64
CA VAL A 126 -6.90 -1.26 3.69
C VAL A 126 -7.42 -0.70 5.02
N LEU A 127 -8.19 0.38 4.98
CA LEU A 127 -8.81 0.98 6.16
C LEU A 127 -10.00 0.15 6.69
N GLY A 128 -10.53 -0.76 5.87
CA GLY A 128 -11.81 -1.38 6.10
C GLY A 128 -12.97 -0.46 5.75
N THR A 129 -14.14 -0.77 6.26
CA THR A 129 -15.34 0.08 6.16
C THR A 129 -15.80 0.51 7.55
N ALA A 130 -16.60 1.57 7.63
CA ALA A 130 -17.18 2.01 8.90
C ALA A 130 -17.98 0.89 9.59
N GLU A 131 -18.66 0.04 8.81
CA GLU A 131 -19.42 -1.11 9.31
C GLU A 131 -18.50 -2.20 9.85
N SER A 132 -17.46 -2.62 9.09
CA SER A 132 -16.54 -3.70 9.51
C SER A 132 -15.75 -3.30 10.75
N VAL A 133 -15.17 -2.07 10.77
CA VAL A 133 -14.40 -1.57 11.92
C VAL A 133 -15.29 -1.38 13.14
N SER A 134 -16.54 -0.89 12.98
CA SER A 134 -17.49 -0.77 14.11
C SER A 134 -17.84 -2.14 14.70
N ALA A 135 -18.01 -3.16 13.86
CA ALA A 135 -18.36 -4.52 14.28
C ALA A 135 -17.18 -5.29 14.87
N LEU A 136 -15.94 -4.93 14.52
CA LEU A 136 -14.73 -5.62 14.98
C LEU A 136 -14.63 -5.59 16.51
N THR A 137 -14.20 -6.70 17.09
CA THR A 137 -14.00 -6.87 18.53
C THR A 137 -12.53 -7.14 18.86
N GLN A 138 -12.11 -6.76 20.06
CA GLN A 138 -10.74 -7.01 20.52
C GLN A 138 -10.38 -8.52 20.53
N PRO A 139 -11.24 -9.47 20.92
CA PRO A 139 -10.93 -10.90 20.80
C PRO A 139 -10.70 -11.37 19.35
N GLN A 140 -11.43 -10.86 18.37
CA GLN A 140 -11.21 -11.16 16.96
C GLN A 140 -9.87 -10.63 16.48
N MET A 141 -9.49 -9.43 16.90
CA MET A 141 -8.17 -8.85 16.63
C MET A 141 -7.04 -9.68 17.27
N LEU A 142 -7.21 -10.13 18.50
CA LEU A 142 -6.25 -11.02 19.16
C LEU A 142 -6.06 -12.35 18.41
N GLU A 143 -7.15 -12.96 17.94
CA GLU A 143 -7.09 -14.18 17.15
C GLU A 143 -6.35 -13.97 15.84
N TYR A 144 -6.65 -12.85 15.15
CA TYR A 144 -5.97 -12.45 13.92
C TYR A 144 -4.49 -12.19 14.16
N PHE A 145 -4.14 -11.45 15.22
CA PHE A 145 -2.78 -11.16 15.62
C PHE A 145 -1.98 -12.45 15.87
N HIS A 146 -2.50 -13.35 16.69
CA HIS A 146 -1.81 -14.60 17.00
C HIS A 146 -1.54 -15.46 15.76
N ARG A 147 -2.43 -15.43 14.78
CA ARG A 147 -2.25 -16.14 13.52
C ARG A 147 -1.24 -15.46 12.60
N GLN A 148 -1.35 -14.15 12.40
CA GLN A 148 -0.61 -13.44 11.37
C GLN A 148 0.78 -12.95 11.83
N TYR A 149 0.94 -12.58 13.10
CA TYR A 149 2.23 -12.10 13.65
C TYR A 149 3.08 -13.27 14.17
N SER A 150 3.19 -14.27 13.32
CA SER A 150 3.98 -15.48 13.53
C SER A 150 5.43 -15.24 13.11
N ALA A 151 6.41 -15.86 13.79
CA ALA A 151 7.83 -15.66 13.51
C ALA A 151 8.19 -15.93 12.04
N ASN A 152 7.61 -16.97 11.42
CA ASN A 152 7.84 -17.32 10.01
C ASN A 152 7.07 -16.41 9.01
N ASN A 153 6.26 -15.47 9.49
CA ASN A 153 5.54 -14.49 8.68
C ASN A 153 6.09 -13.06 8.81
N LEU A 154 7.18 -12.91 9.57
CA LEU A 154 7.91 -11.65 9.71
C LEU A 154 9.24 -11.70 8.99
N THR A 155 9.63 -10.59 8.41
CA THR A 155 10.94 -10.40 7.80
C THR A 155 11.54 -9.11 8.33
N LEU A 156 12.76 -9.17 8.88
CA LEU A 156 13.55 -8.00 9.19
C LEU A 156 14.51 -7.71 8.04
N ALA A 157 14.48 -6.48 7.54
CA ALA A 157 15.47 -5.96 6.60
C ALA A 157 16.23 -4.81 7.28
N VAL A 158 17.54 -4.86 7.24
CA VAL A 158 18.40 -3.82 7.81
C VAL A 158 19.42 -3.37 6.75
N ALA A 159 19.51 -2.07 6.54
CA ALA A 159 20.44 -1.48 5.57
C ALA A 159 21.25 -0.34 6.22
N GLY A 160 22.49 -0.16 5.77
CA GLY A 160 23.38 0.90 6.23
C GLY A 160 24.67 0.37 6.93
N LYS A 161 25.21 1.18 7.84
CA LYS A 161 26.38 0.77 8.66
C LYS A 161 25.90 -0.08 9.84
N ILE A 162 25.84 -1.40 9.63
CA ILE A 162 25.30 -2.36 10.59
C ILE A 162 26.35 -3.30 11.15
N ASP A 163 26.15 -3.79 12.37
CA ASP A 163 26.85 -4.93 12.97
C ASP A 163 25.94 -6.18 12.86
N PHE A 164 26.05 -6.87 11.74
CA PHE A 164 25.15 -8.00 11.41
C PHE A 164 25.18 -9.09 12.49
N VAL A 165 26.34 -9.39 13.06
CA VAL A 165 26.48 -10.45 14.08
C VAL A 165 25.67 -10.08 15.33
N LYS A 166 25.84 -8.86 15.84
CA LYS A 166 25.09 -8.39 17.02
C LYS A 166 23.59 -8.31 16.76
N ILE A 167 23.18 -7.90 15.57
CA ILE A 167 21.76 -7.86 15.19
C ILE A 167 21.16 -9.26 15.26
N VAL A 168 21.82 -10.27 14.69
CA VAL A 168 21.34 -11.67 14.72
C VAL A 168 21.32 -12.20 16.15
N GLU A 169 22.40 -12.02 16.94
CA GLU A 169 22.46 -12.44 18.34
C GLU A 169 21.31 -11.83 19.17
N GLN A 170 21.04 -10.55 18.97
CA GLN A 170 19.95 -9.88 19.68
C GLN A 170 18.56 -10.39 19.24
N LEU A 171 18.35 -10.57 17.93
CA LEU A 171 17.10 -11.15 17.42
C LEU A 171 16.84 -12.56 17.96
N GLU A 172 17.88 -13.41 17.99
CA GLU A 172 17.76 -14.73 18.57
C GLU A 172 17.38 -14.69 20.06
N ALA A 173 17.95 -13.73 20.81
CA ALA A 173 17.63 -13.53 22.21
C ALA A 173 16.21 -12.99 22.46
N GLU A 174 15.73 -12.09 21.61
CA GLU A 174 14.44 -11.38 21.80
C GLU A 174 13.26 -12.09 21.11
N CYS A 175 13.51 -12.74 19.97
CA CYS A 175 12.46 -13.29 19.11
C CYS A 175 12.56 -14.81 18.91
N GLY A 176 13.63 -15.47 19.40
CA GLY A 176 13.90 -16.86 19.11
C GLY A 176 12.87 -17.84 19.68
N ASP A 177 12.10 -17.45 20.69
CA ASP A 177 11.01 -18.23 21.29
C ASP A 177 9.63 -17.97 20.66
N TRP A 178 9.55 -17.06 19.65
CA TRP A 178 8.28 -16.75 19.01
C TRP A 178 7.72 -17.96 18.26
N ASN A 179 6.42 -18.16 18.42
CA ASN A 179 5.74 -19.29 17.79
C ASN A 179 5.70 -19.16 16.26
N ASN A 180 5.82 -20.31 15.61
CA ASN A 180 5.58 -20.47 14.18
C ASN A 180 4.17 -21.00 13.95
N HIS A 181 3.42 -20.36 13.08
CA HIS A 181 2.12 -20.82 12.60
C HIS A 181 2.17 -21.03 11.10
N ASP A 182 1.32 -21.93 10.60
CA ASP A 182 1.17 -22.13 9.16
C ASP A 182 0.26 -21.01 8.60
N VAL A 183 0.88 -19.88 8.25
CA VAL A 183 0.19 -18.75 7.66
C VAL A 183 0.09 -18.96 6.16
N GLN A 184 -1.12 -19.26 5.69
CA GLN A 184 -1.41 -19.44 4.27
C GLN A 184 -1.99 -18.17 3.70
N ARG A 185 -1.52 -17.79 2.50
CA ARG A 185 -2.10 -16.71 1.68
C ARG A 185 -2.64 -17.31 0.40
N ASP A 186 -3.87 -16.98 0.05
CA ASP A 186 -4.38 -17.26 -1.28
C ASP A 186 -3.69 -16.34 -2.30
N THR A 187 -2.88 -16.94 -3.16
CA THR A 187 -2.14 -16.27 -4.23
C THR A 187 -2.69 -16.66 -5.60
N GLN A 188 -3.92 -17.18 -5.68
CA GLN A 188 -4.53 -17.50 -6.96
C GLN A 188 -4.54 -16.26 -7.86
N ARG A 189 -4.26 -16.52 -9.14
CA ARG A 189 -4.29 -15.46 -10.14
C ARG A 189 -5.72 -14.99 -10.33
N TYR A 190 -5.93 -13.71 -10.09
CA TYR A 190 -7.13 -13.03 -10.53
C TYR A 190 -6.86 -12.43 -11.92
N SER A 191 -7.75 -12.69 -12.84
CA SER A 191 -7.75 -12.08 -14.17
C SER A 191 -9.18 -11.75 -14.53
N THR A 192 -9.42 -10.54 -14.98
CA THR A 192 -10.72 -10.17 -15.52
C THR A 192 -10.90 -10.81 -16.89
N THR A 193 -12.05 -11.44 -17.13
CA THR A 193 -12.46 -11.67 -18.52
C THR A 193 -12.75 -10.31 -19.15
N PRO A 194 -12.28 -10.04 -20.37
CA PRO A 194 -12.54 -8.78 -21.06
C PRO A 194 -14.02 -8.68 -21.47
N ASP A 195 -14.88 -8.55 -20.47
CA ASP A 195 -16.27 -8.24 -20.69
C ASP A 195 -16.45 -6.74 -20.46
N THR A 196 -16.70 -6.03 -21.53
CA THR A 196 -17.17 -4.64 -21.61
C THR A 196 -16.71 -3.71 -20.47
N ALA A 197 -15.98 -2.68 -20.83
CA ALA A 197 -15.60 -1.60 -19.90
C ALA A 197 -16.81 -1.17 -19.05
N ASN A 198 -16.79 -1.52 -17.77
CA ASN A 198 -17.82 -1.09 -16.84
C ASN A 198 -17.47 0.30 -16.36
N ILE A 199 -18.27 1.29 -16.73
CA ILE A 199 -18.15 2.64 -16.20
C ILE A 199 -19.07 2.76 -14.99
N THR A 200 -18.52 3.20 -13.87
CA THR A 200 -19.26 3.55 -12.66
C THR A 200 -19.09 5.03 -12.39
N ASN A 201 -20.18 5.76 -12.28
CA ASN A 201 -20.16 7.16 -11.90
C ASN A 201 -20.46 7.28 -10.40
N ILE A 202 -19.54 7.88 -9.66
CA ILE A 202 -19.70 8.23 -8.25
C ILE A 202 -19.87 9.73 -8.16
N HIS A 203 -21.00 10.18 -7.64
CA HIS A 203 -21.26 11.60 -7.47
C HIS A 203 -20.94 12.03 -6.05
N LYS A 204 -20.00 12.95 -5.89
CA LYS A 204 -19.62 13.56 -4.61
C LYS A 204 -19.97 15.05 -4.64
N ASN A 205 -20.79 15.51 -3.71
CA ASN A 205 -21.12 16.93 -3.58
C ASN A 205 -19.90 17.72 -3.12
N GLY A 206 -19.74 18.93 -3.65
CA GLY A 206 -18.66 19.85 -3.26
C GLY A 206 -17.30 19.60 -3.95
N THR A 207 -17.22 18.67 -4.90
CA THR A 207 -16.03 18.51 -5.75
C THR A 207 -16.14 19.41 -6.98
N HIS A 208 -15.04 20.13 -7.29
CA HIS A 208 -14.94 20.98 -8.47
C HIS A 208 -14.16 20.31 -9.62
N GLN A 209 -13.61 19.15 -9.38
CA GLN A 209 -12.83 18.38 -10.33
C GLN A 209 -13.50 17.03 -10.65
N GLN A 210 -13.26 16.55 -11.85
CA GLN A 210 -13.60 15.20 -12.27
C GLN A 210 -12.38 14.30 -12.12
N TYR A 211 -12.51 13.27 -11.32
CA TYR A 211 -11.51 12.22 -11.17
C TYR A 211 -11.91 11.01 -11.99
N ILE A 212 -10.97 10.46 -12.76
CA ILE A 212 -11.18 9.29 -13.58
C ILE A 212 -10.16 8.26 -13.15
N ILE A 213 -10.62 7.10 -12.70
CA ILE A 213 -9.78 5.99 -12.28
C ILE A 213 -10.04 4.84 -13.23
N GLN A 214 -8.99 4.35 -13.86
CA GLN A 214 -9.04 3.19 -14.74
C GLN A 214 -8.18 2.08 -14.17
N ILE A 215 -8.72 0.87 -14.12
CA ILE A 215 -7.97 -0.33 -13.74
C ILE A 215 -8.07 -1.35 -14.86
N THR A 216 -6.92 -1.92 -15.21
CA THR A 216 -6.81 -3.07 -16.12
C THR A 216 -5.87 -4.10 -15.53
N ASP A 217 -5.96 -5.35 -15.98
CA ASP A 217 -5.00 -6.39 -15.57
C ASP A 217 -3.58 -5.99 -15.99
N GLY A 218 -2.64 -6.24 -15.09
CA GLY A 218 -1.21 -6.04 -15.27
C GLY A 218 -0.40 -7.28 -14.87
N PRO A 219 0.92 -7.25 -15.03
CA PRO A 219 1.78 -8.33 -14.59
C PRO A 219 1.81 -8.41 -13.06
N SER A 220 1.85 -9.64 -12.54
CA SER A 220 2.01 -9.89 -11.12
C SER A 220 3.47 -9.75 -10.66
N ALA A 221 3.70 -9.69 -9.34
CA ALA A 221 5.04 -9.62 -8.75
C ALA A 221 5.95 -10.82 -9.12
N THR A 222 5.36 -11.93 -9.56
CA THR A 222 6.09 -13.16 -9.96
C THR A 222 6.17 -13.36 -11.47
N ASP A 223 5.52 -12.52 -12.26
CA ASP A 223 5.56 -12.61 -13.72
C ASP A 223 6.91 -12.12 -14.28
N ALA A 224 7.39 -12.78 -15.32
CA ALA A 224 8.63 -12.41 -16.01
C ALA A 224 8.54 -11.00 -16.61
N ASP A 225 7.35 -10.57 -17.02
CA ASP A 225 7.08 -9.30 -17.69
C ASP A 225 6.86 -8.12 -16.71
N ARG A 226 6.96 -8.34 -15.38
CA ARG A 226 6.73 -7.27 -14.39
C ARG A 226 7.57 -6.02 -14.64
N SER A 227 8.86 -6.20 -14.94
CA SER A 227 9.76 -5.07 -15.22
C SER A 227 9.41 -4.36 -16.53
N ALA A 228 8.92 -5.09 -17.54
CA ALA A 228 8.42 -4.48 -18.76
C ALA A 228 7.13 -3.68 -18.51
N GLY A 229 6.24 -4.20 -17.66
CA GLY A 229 5.04 -3.48 -17.21
C GLY A 229 5.39 -2.18 -16.49
N GLN A 230 6.35 -2.20 -15.57
CA GLN A 230 6.82 -1.01 -14.86
C GLN A 230 7.43 0.03 -15.81
N LEU A 231 8.29 -0.41 -16.75
CA LEU A 231 8.87 0.49 -17.75
C LEU A 231 7.80 1.09 -18.67
N MET A 232 6.83 0.28 -19.10
CA MET A 232 5.70 0.75 -19.92
C MET A 232 4.87 1.80 -19.16
N ALA A 233 4.55 1.57 -17.91
CA ALA A 233 3.84 2.54 -17.08
C ALA A 233 4.64 3.84 -16.92
N THR A 234 5.96 3.75 -16.70
CA THR A 234 6.86 4.91 -16.63
C THR A 234 6.89 5.71 -17.94
N ILE A 235 7.01 5.04 -19.09
CA ILE A 235 7.02 5.71 -20.40
C ILE A 235 5.69 6.40 -20.69
N PHE A 236 4.60 5.72 -20.39
CA PHE A 236 3.27 6.21 -20.73
C PHE A 236 2.77 7.26 -19.76
N GLY A 237 2.91 7.03 -18.44
CA GLY A 237 2.18 7.79 -17.42
C GLY A 237 2.96 8.16 -16.16
N ASP A 238 4.29 8.29 -16.21
CA ASP A 238 5.03 8.91 -15.10
C ASP A 238 4.66 10.40 -14.96
N ASP A 239 4.74 10.94 -13.76
CA ASP A 239 4.37 12.32 -13.43
C ASP A 239 5.24 13.37 -14.13
N ASN A 240 6.40 12.99 -14.64
CA ASN A 240 7.33 13.84 -15.39
C ASN A 240 7.87 13.14 -16.64
N ASN A 241 7.83 13.83 -17.77
CA ASN A 241 8.45 13.38 -19.03
C ASN A 241 7.88 12.06 -19.58
N SER A 242 6.59 11.78 -19.34
CA SER A 242 5.83 10.69 -19.95
C SER A 242 4.98 11.17 -21.13
N ARG A 243 4.36 10.21 -21.85
CA ARG A 243 3.43 10.58 -22.94
C ARG A 243 2.21 11.32 -22.40
N LEU A 244 1.68 10.91 -21.25
CA LEU A 244 0.56 11.61 -20.61
C LEU A 244 0.98 12.99 -20.12
N PHE A 245 2.19 13.14 -19.56
CA PHE A 245 2.70 14.44 -19.13
C PHE A 245 2.71 15.43 -20.27
N TRP A 246 3.38 15.12 -21.39
CA TRP A 246 3.53 16.05 -22.50
C TRP A 246 2.23 16.35 -23.26
N ASP A 247 1.32 15.41 -23.32
CA ASP A 247 0.08 15.59 -24.09
C ASP A 247 -1.06 16.17 -23.28
N LEU A 248 -1.12 15.86 -21.99
CA LEU A 248 -2.27 16.22 -21.12
C LEU A 248 -1.92 17.24 -20.05
N ILE A 249 -0.80 17.07 -19.33
CA ILE A 249 -0.44 17.97 -18.22
C ILE A 249 0.22 19.24 -18.74
N ASP A 250 1.30 19.12 -19.51
CA ASP A 250 2.03 20.27 -20.06
C ASP A 250 1.16 21.15 -20.96
N THR A 251 0.17 20.57 -21.63
CA THR A 251 -0.79 21.31 -22.45
C THR A 251 -1.99 21.88 -21.67
N GLY A 252 -2.05 21.66 -20.37
CA GLY A 252 -3.13 22.16 -19.50
C GLY A 252 -4.49 21.49 -19.71
N LYS A 253 -4.54 20.30 -20.32
CA LYS A 253 -5.79 19.53 -20.52
C LYS A 253 -6.18 18.74 -19.28
N ALA A 254 -5.21 18.36 -18.47
CA ALA A 254 -5.40 17.66 -17.19
C ALA A 254 -4.55 18.32 -16.13
N GLU A 255 -5.03 18.36 -14.90
CA GLU A 255 -4.25 18.74 -13.73
C GLU A 255 -3.30 17.60 -13.32
N TYR A 256 -3.78 16.37 -13.50
CA TYR A 256 -3.03 15.17 -13.18
C TYR A 256 -3.37 14.05 -14.18
N ALA A 257 -2.38 13.31 -14.61
CA ALA A 257 -2.56 12.18 -15.53
C ALA A 257 -1.39 11.21 -15.38
N VAL A 258 -1.61 10.06 -14.74
CA VAL A 258 -0.58 9.05 -14.51
C VAL A 258 -1.08 7.64 -14.84
N LEU A 259 -0.14 6.72 -15.02
CA LEU A 259 -0.36 5.29 -15.08
C LEU A 259 0.68 4.60 -14.17
N GLU A 260 0.23 3.77 -13.27
CA GLU A 260 1.06 2.98 -12.37
C GLU A 260 0.93 1.49 -12.68
N SER A 261 2.02 0.74 -12.50
CA SER A 261 2.02 -0.71 -12.44
C SER A 261 2.04 -1.13 -10.96
N GLN A 262 0.97 -1.73 -10.50
CA GLN A 262 0.86 -2.25 -9.13
C GLN A 262 0.89 -3.77 -9.18
N GLU A 263 1.90 -4.34 -8.52
CA GLU A 263 2.24 -5.76 -8.57
C GLU A 263 1.88 -6.43 -7.24
N TYR A 264 1.04 -7.46 -7.31
CA TYR A 264 0.66 -8.29 -6.17
C TYR A 264 1.09 -9.74 -6.42
N GLN A 265 1.11 -10.56 -5.38
CA GLN A 265 1.37 -12.00 -5.55
C GLN A 265 0.24 -12.65 -6.36
N GLY A 266 0.59 -13.23 -7.51
CA GLY A 266 -0.33 -13.88 -8.42
C GLY A 266 -1.24 -12.98 -9.23
N SER A 267 -1.25 -11.67 -8.99
CA SER A 267 -2.05 -10.69 -9.74
C SER A 267 -1.31 -9.37 -9.88
N GLY A 268 -1.70 -8.55 -10.83
CA GLY A 268 -1.23 -7.18 -10.96
C GLY A 268 -2.22 -6.34 -11.74
N ILE A 269 -2.11 -5.04 -11.60
CA ILE A 269 -2.95 -4.08 -12.30
C ILE A 269 -2.14 -2.93 -12.88
N PHE A 270 -2.65 -2.36 -13.95
CA PHE A 270 -2.33 -1.00 -14.34
C PHE A 270 -3.43 -0.08 -13.83
N LEU A 271 -3.03 0.90 -13.02
CA LEU A 271 -3.91 1.91 -12.45
C LEU A 271 -3.67 3.25 -13.14
N GLY A 272 -4.62 3.67 -13.96
CA GLY A 272 -4.65 4.99 -14.58
C GLY A 272 -5.42 5.96 -13.70
N TYR A 273 -4.86 7.15 -13.48
CA TYR A 273 -5.49 8.20 -12.70
C TYR A 273 -5.41 9.53 -13.46
N LEU A 274 -6.58 10.15 -13.70
CA LEU A 274 -6.70 11.42 -14.41
C LEU A 274 -7.55 12.39 -13.60
N CYS A 275 -7.19 13.67 -13.64
CA CYS A 275 -7.95 14.75 -13.00
C CYS A 275 -8.10 15.92 -13.97
N CYS A 276 -9.33 16.40 -14.15
CA CYS A 276 -9.64 17.52 -15.03
C CYS A 276 -10.90 18.27 -14.58
N PRO A 277 -11.17 19.45 -15.12
CA PRO A 277 -12.49 20.07 -15.00
C PRO A 277 -13.59 19.18 -15.59
N PRO A 278 -14.80 19.11 -14.96
CA PRO A 278 -15.87 18.20 -15.39
C PRO A 278 -16.26 18.36 -16.87
N GLU A 279 -16.27 19.58 -17.41
CA GLU A 279 -16.56 19.87 -18.79
C GLU A 279 -15.55 19.31 -19.79
N SER A 280 -14.35 19.00 -19.34
CA SER A 280 -13.25 18.46 -20.14
C SER A 280 -13.20 16.94 -20.18
N GLN A 281 -14.00 16.25 -19.36
CA GLN A 281 -13.94 14.79 -19.16
C GLN A 281 -13.99 14.00 -20.46
N GLU A 282 -14.95 14.27 -21.33
CA GLU A 282 -15.16 13.51 -22.57
C GLU A 282 -13.96 13.67 -23.53
N SER A 283 -13.49 14.89 -23.72
CA SER A 283 -12.34 15.19 -24.57
C SER A 283 -11.05 14.60 -24.02
N LEU A 284 -10.88 14.60 -22.69
CA LEU A 284 -9.72 13.99 -22.01
C LEU A 284 -9.71 12.47 -22.17
N LEU A 285 -10.83 11.82 -21.92
CA LEU A 285 -10.96 10.36 -22.12
C LEU A 285 -10.71 9.96 -23.58
N GLN A 286 -11.29 10.69 -24.53
CA GLN A 286 -11.04 10.44 -25.95
C GLN A 286 -9.55 10.57 -26.29
N ARG A 287 -8.88 11.58 -25.75
CA ARG A 287 -7.45 11.78 -25.96
C ARG A 287 -6.60 10.70 -25.30
N TYR A 288 -6.93 10.31 -24.07
CA TYR A 288 -6.28 9.21 -23.37
C TYR A 288 -6.39 7.88 -24.17
N CYS A 289 -7.58 7.55 -24.65
CA CYS A 289 -7.78 6.37 -25.50
C CYS A 289 -6.94 6.44 -26.79
N GLN A 290 -6.83 7.60 -27.43
CA GLN A 290 -5.97 7.77 -28.62
C GLN A 290 -4.49 7.53 -28.30
N LEU A 291 -4.01 8.01 -27.15
CA LEU A 291 -2.63 7.79 -26.70
C LEU A 291 -2.37 6.31 -26.39
N THR A 292 -3.31 5.64 -25.74
CA THR A 292 -3.24 4.19 -25.47
C THR A 292 -3.22 3.38 -26.77
N THR A 293 -4.09 3.74 -27.73
CA THR A 293 -4.11 3.09 -29.06
C THR A 293 -2.78 3.28 -29.78
N LYS A 294 -2.22 4.50 -29.78
CA LYS A 294 -0.90 4.78 -30.37
C LYS A 294 0.22 4.00 -29.71
N LEU A 295 0.18 3.83 -28.37
CA LEU A 295 1.14 2.99 -27.66
C LEU A 295 1.05 1.53 -28.12
N HIS A 296 -0.17 1.02 -28.25
CA HIS A 296 -0.41 -0.36 -28.71
C HIS A 296 0.07 -0.59 -30.15
N GLU A 297 -0.24 0.32 -31.07
CA GLU A 297 0.06 0.20 -32.50
C GLU A 297 1.54 0.42 -32.83
N ASN A 298 2.18 1.40 -32.17
CA ASN A 298 3.51 1.86 -32.53
C ASN A 298 4.60 1.42 -31.53
N GLY A 299 4.21 0.86 -30.40
CA GLY A 299 5.15 0.51 -29.33
C GLY A 299 5.81 1.73 -28.69
N VAL A 300 7.02 1.51 -28.20
CA VAL A 300 7.89 2.54 -27.57
C VAL A 300 9.15 2.73 -28.40
N THR A 301 9.71 3.93 -28.37
CA THR A 301 11.00 4.22 -29.02
C THR A 301 12.17 3.77 -28.13
N GLN A 302 13.34 3.56 -28.73
CA GLN A 302 14.55 3.24 -27.96
C GLN A 302 14.90 4.36 -26.96
N GLN A 303 14.72 5.60 -27.35
CA GLN A 303 15.00 6.75 -26.48
C GLN A 303 14.06 6.78 -25.25
N GLU A 304 12.76 6.51 -25.42
CA GLU A 304 11.81 6.38 -24.30
C GLU A 304 12.21 5.25 -23.36
N LEU A 305 12.61 4.10 -23.92
CA LEU A 305 13.03 2.95 -23.14
C LEU A 305 14.30 3.25 -22.33
N ASP A 306 15.33 3.82 -22.95
CA ASP A 306 16.58 4.16 -22.29
C ASP A 306 16.34 5.17 -21.14
N THR A 307 15.49 6.17 -21.37
CA THR A 307 15.12 7.17 -20.36
C THR A 307 14.38 6.53 -19.19
N ALA A 308 13.38 5.67 -19.46
CA ALA A 308 12.62 5.00 -18.41
C ALA A 308 13.51 4.04 -17.59
N GLN A 309 14.38 3.29 -18.25
CA GLN A 309 15.36 2.42 -17.56
C GLN A 309 16.26 3.23 -16.63
N ALA A 310 16.84 4.34 -17.10
CA ALA A 310 17.67 5.21 -16.28
C ALA A 310 16.90 5.73 -15.06
N LYS A 311 15.65 6.14 -15.24
CA LYS A 311 14.78 6.66 -14.19
C LYS A 311 14.45 5.59 -13.15
N VAL A 312 13.98 4.43 -13.57
CA VAL A 312 13.64 3.31 -12.69
C VAL A 312 14.88 2.83 -11.91
N CYS A 313 16.01 2.64 -12.60
CA CYS A 313 17.27 2.25 -11.94
C CYS A 313 17.74 3.29 -10.92
N SER A 314 17.64 4.57 -11.25
CA SER A 314 18.00 5.65 -10.31
C SER A 314 17.10 5.67 -9.09
N HIS A 315 15.78 5.46 -9.26
CA HIS A 315 14.84 5.37 -8.15
C HIS A 315 15.18 4.20 -7.20
N ILE A 316 15.57 3.05 -7.75
CA ILE A 316 15.97 1.90 -6.93
C ILE A 316 17.21 2.24 -6.12
N VAL A 317 18.24 2.83 -6.76
CA VAL A 317 19.50 3.17 -6.09
C VAL A 317 19.35 4.30 -5.07
N LEU A 318 18.52 5.31 -5.34
CA LEU A 318 18.34 6.46 -4.44
C LEU A 318 17.40 6.17 -3.27
N ARG A 319 16.58 5.11 -3.33
CA ARG A 319 15.71 4.67 -2.24
C ARG A 319 16.33 3.56 -1.38
N SER A 320 17.43 2.96 -1.83
CA SER A 320 18.24 1.98 -1.08
C SER A 320 19.35 2.71 -0.25
#